data_c0696b2b26af1e2ab8bd10858f8945ec
#
_entry.id   c0696b2b26af1e2ab8bd10858f8945ec
#
_cell.length_a   1.000
_cell.length_b   1.000
_cell.length_c   1.000
_cell.angle_alpha   90.00
_cell.angle_beta   90.00
_cell.angle_gamma   90.00
#
_symmetry.space_group_name_H-M   'P 1'
#
loop_
_entity.id
_entity.type
_entity.pdbx_description
1 polymer ?
#
loop_
_entity_poly.entity_id
_entity_poly.type
_entity_poly.pdbx_seq_one_letter_code
_entity_poly.pdbx_strand_id
1 'polypeptide(L)'
;DLNMVINTLENIKDIQNPVLLHVLTKKGKGMVSLDMNNGDYHDDAVKFHAVKPNGKAKPPVIDTTEKSQNITPSPSFQDVFGKLAIEVAKNREDTVCITAAMREGTGLVPFSKEFPDRYYDVGIAEGHGVTFASGLAAQGIRPIAAIYSTFLQRAYDHIIHDCAIQHLPVIFCMDRSGIAGEDGP
;
A
#
# COMPACT_ATOMS: atom_id res chain seq x y z
N ASP A 1 -12.02 2.61 -24.26
CA ASP A 1 -11.76 2.74 -25.69
C ASP A 1 -10.87 3.95 -25.92
N LEU A 2 -9.68 3.74 -26.48
CA LEU A 2 -8.68 4.79 -26.70
C LEU A 2 -9.18 5.85 -27.71
N ASN A 3 -9.86 5.40 -28.78
CA ASN A 3 -10.39 6.31 -29.77
C ASN A 3 -11.44 7.27 -29.20
N MET A 4 -12.25 6.78 -28.27
CA MET A 4 -13.22 7.64 -27.58
C MET A 4 -12.52 8.72 -26.72
N VAL A 5 -11.44 8.37 -26.08
CA VAL A 5 -10.63 9.35 -25.30
C VAL A 5 -10.01 10.39 -26.23
N ILE A 6 -9.42 9.96 -27.35
CA ILE A 6 -8.82 10.85 -28.36
C ILE A 6 -9.87 11.83 -28.90
N ASN A 7 -11.00 11.32 -29.37
CA ASN A 7 -12.08 12.16 -29.89
C ASN A 7 -12.60 13.14 -28.83
N THR A 8 -12.71 12.72 -27.58
CA THR A 8 -13.11 13.62 -26.49
C THR A 8 -12.09 14.72 -26.27
N LEU A 9 -10.78 14.39 -26.26
CA LEU A 9 -9.73 15.38 -26.13
C LEU A 9 -9.71 16.38 -27.30
N GLU A 10 -9.95 15.90 -28.54
CA GLU A 10 -10.08 16.76 -29.71
C GLU A 10 -11.26 17.73 -29.60
N ASN A 11 -12.38 17.27 -29.06
CA ASN A 11 -13.59 18.11 -28.90
C ASN A 11 -13.43 19.17 -27.80
N ILE A 12 -12.64 18.92 -26.78
CA ILE A 12 -12.49 19.85 -25.64
C ILE A 12 -11.25 20.76 -25.72
N LYS A 13 -10.30 20.49 -26.63
CA LYS A 13 -9.02 21.22 -26.70
C LYS A 13 -9.17 22.73 -26.91
N ASP A 14 -10.22 23.18 -27.59
CA ASP A 14 -10.45 24.59 -27.91
C ASP A 14 -11.38 25.30 -26.90
N ILE A 15 -11.85 24.59 -25.88
CA ILE A 15 -12.68 25.18 -24.82
C ILE A 15 -11.82 26.09 -23.95
N GLN A 16 -12.21 27.35 -23.85
CA GLN A 16 -11.44 28.39 -23.09
C GLN A 16 -11.70 28.33 -21.57
N ASN A 17 -12.70 27.59 -21.12
CA ASN A 17 -13.02 27.44 -19.71
C ASN A 17 -12.32 26.21 -19.12
N PRO A 18 -12.09 26.14 -17.79
CA PRO A 18 -11.62 24.94 -17.12
C PRO A 18 -12.54 23.74 -17.43
N VAL A 19 -11.94 22.60 -17.80
CA VAL A 19 -12.65 21.37 -18.12
C VAL A 19 -12.12 20.24 -17.25
N LEU A 20 -13.02 19.50 -16.61
CA LEU A 20 -12.70 18.27 -15.92
C LEU A 20 -13.02 17.08 -16.82
N LEU A 21 -11.99 16.37 -17.27
CA LEU A 21 -12.14 15.10 -18.00
C LEU A 21 -11.93 13.93 -17.04
N HIS A 22 -13.00 13.18 -16.76
CA HIS A 22 -12.93 11.96 -15.95
C HIS A 22 -12.89 10.73 -16.83
N VAL A 23 -11.73 10.06 -16.89
CA VAL A 23 -11.53 8.82 -17.68
C VAL A 23 -11.60 7.61 -16.76
N LEU A 24 -12.62 6.79 -16.95
CA LEU A 24 -12.77 5.53 -16.22
C LEU A 24 -11.96 4.43 -16.92
N THR A 25 -11.00 3.87 -16.20
CA THR A 25 -10.16 2.76 -16.69
C THR A 25 -10.29 1.55 -15.78
N LYS A 26 -9.96 0.39 -16.33
CA LYS A 26 -9.79 -0.86 -15.56
C LYS A 26 -8.34 -1.33 -15.69
N LYS A 27 -7.65 -1.47 -14.58
CA LYS A 27 -6.26 -1.92 -14.55
C LYS A 27 -6.16 -3.36 -15.08
N GLY A 28 -5.27 -3.58 -16.04
CA GLY A 28 -5.10 -4.88 -16.70
C GLY A 28 -6.11 -5.20 -17.82
N LYS A 29 -7.03 -4.29 -18.16
CA LYS A 29 -7.99 -4.50 -19.25
C LYS A 29 -7.24 -4.74 -20.58
N GLY A 30 -7.57 -5.86 -21.24
CA GLY A 30 -6.94 -6.29 -22.49
C GLY A 30 -5.69 -7.17 -22.30
N MET A 31 -5.20 -7.34 -21.08
CA MET A 31 -4.19 -8.36 -20.79
C MET A 31 -4.88 -9.72 -20.68
N VAL A 32 -4.59 -10.61 -21.63
CA VAL A 32 -5.01 -12.00 -21.56
C VAL A 32 -3.96 -12.74 -20.72
N SER A 33 -4.31 -13.19 -19.53
CA SER A 33 -3.44 -14.10 -18.80
C SER A 33 -3.51 -15.46 -19.51
N LEU A 34 -2.36 -16.02 -19.88
CA LEU A 34 -2.24 -17.32 -20.57
C LEU A 34 -2.80 -18.49 -19.73
N ASP A 35 -3.13 -18.25 -18.47
CA ASP A 35 -3.67 -19.26 -17.55
C ASP A 35 -5.20 -19.26 -17.43
N MET A 36 -5.90 -18.41 -18.18
CA MET A 36 -7.37 -18.32 -18.10
C MET A 36 -8.04 -19.18 -19.18
N ASN A 37 -8.34 -20.40 -18.86
CA ASN A 37 -9.11 -21.32 -19.74
C ASN A 37 -10.57 -20.93 -19.97
N ASN A 38 -11.11 -19.85 -19.38
CA ASN A 38 -12.53 -19.51 -19.46
C ASN A 38 -12.86 -18.05 -19.80
N GLY A 39 -11.94 -17.26 -20.30
CA GLY A 39 -12.28 -15.92 -20.84
C GLY A 39 -12.82 -14.87 -19.83
N ASP A 40 -12.94 -15.22 -18.56
CA ASP A 40 -13.42 -14.31 -17.54
C ASP A 40 -12.31 -13.35 -17.09
N TYR A 41 -12.51 -12.09 -17.42
CA TYR A 41 -11.67 -11.00 -16.96
C TYR A 41 -12.00 -10.70 -15.49
N HIS A 42 -11.11 -11.10 -14.58
CA HIS A 42 -11.19 -10.67 -13.20
C HIS A 42 -10.49 -9.32 -13.02
N ASP A 43 -11.24 -8.35 -12.50
CA ASP A 43 -10.76 -7.01 -12.15
C ASP A 43 -9.87 -7.10 -10.90
N ASP A 44 -8.60 -7.46 -11.09
CA ASP A 44 -7.62 -7.60 -10.01
C ASP A 44 -6.56 -6.50 -10.13
N ALA A 45 -6.85 -5.37 -9.50
CA ALA A 45 -5.98 -4.21 -9.50
C ALA A 45 -4.62 -4.50 -8.83
N VAL A 46 -4.56 -5.39 -7.85
CA VAL A 46 -3.34 -5.79 -7.15
C VAL A 46 -2.45 -6.63 -8.06
N LYS A 47 -3.00 -7.64 -8.72
CA LYS A 47 -2.28 -8.50 -9.67
C LYS A 47 -1.65 -7.72 -10.81
N PHE A 48 -2.36 -6.71 -11.32
CA PHE A 48 -1.90 -5.87 -12.44
C PHE A 48 -1.17 -4.59 -12.00
N HIS A 49 -0.88 -4.44 -10.72
CA HIS A 49 -0.17 -3.25 -10.23
C HIS A 49 1.29 -3.22 -10.68
N ALA A 50 1.98 -4.34 -10.60
CA ALA A 50 3.37 -4.49 -11.03
C ALA A 50 3.54 -5.82 -11.75
N VAL A 51 3.24 -5.84 -13.05
CA VAL A 51 3.42 -7.03 -13.89
C VAL A 51 4.89 -7.18 -14.21
N LYS A 52 5.52 -8.22 -13.65
CA LYS A 52 6.92 -8.55 -13.97
C LYS A 52 7.00 -9.13 -15.39
N PRO A 53 8.05 -8.82 -16.17
CA PRO A 53 8.22 -9.42 -17.50
C PRO A 53 8.30 -10.95 -17.38
N ASN A 54 7.60 -11.66 -18.28
CA ASN A 54 7.67 -13.12 -18.39
C ASN A 54 9.02 -13.55 -18.98
N GLY A 55 10.08 -13.35 -18.27
CA GLY A 55 11.42 -13.76 -18.62
C GLY A 55 12.20 -13.92 -17.33
N LYS A 56 12.88 -15.05 -17.20
CA LYS A 56 13.85 -15.32 -16.15
C LYS A 56 15.03 -14.35 -16.29
N ALA A 57 14.84 -13.08 -16.00
CA ALA A 57 15.93 -12.22 -15.64
C ALA A 57 16.46 -12.78 -14.31
N LYS A 58 17.42 -13.71 -14.40
CA LYS A 58 18.22 -14.03 -13.23
C LYS A 58 18.82 -12.70 -12.78
N PRO A 59 18.68 -12.32 -11.50
CA PRO A 59 19.47 -11.23 -10.96
C PRO A 59 20.95 -11.51 -11.32
N PRO A 60 21.78 -10.48 -11.56
CA PRO A 60 23.19 -10.67 -11.79
C PRO A 60 23.72 -11.55 -10.67
N VAL A 61 24.21 -12.72 -11.05
CA VAL A 61 24.84 -13.65 -10.10
C VAL A 61 26.13 -12.95 -9.69
N ILE A 62 26.13 -12.34 -8.53
CA ILE A 62 27.37 -12.08 -7.82
C ILE A 62 27.87 -13.47 -7.45
N ASP A 63 28.89 -13.90 -8.16
CA ASP A 63 29.52 -15.23 -8.00
C ASP A 63 30.23 -15.26 -6.63
N THR A 64 29.45 -15.45 -5.59
CA THR A 64 29.97 -15.85 -4.31
C THR A 64 29.99 -17.37 -4.32
N THR A 65 31.16 -17.92 -4.68
CA THR A 65 31.47 -19.34 -4.61
C THR A 65 31.49 -19.85 -3.15
N GLU A 66 30.37 -19.73 -2.48
CA GLU A 66 30.09 -20.48 -1.27
C GLU A 66 28.82 -21.28 -1.49
N LYS A 67 28.97 -22.62 -1.37
CA LYS A 67 27.87 -23.58 -1.43
C LYS A 67 26.77 -23.12 -0.49
N SER A 68 25.67 -22.58 -1.05
CA SER A 68 24.49 -22.23 -0.27
C SER A 68 23.96 -23.50 0.39
N GLN A 69 24.17 -23.60 1.69
CA GLN A 69 23.39 -24.45 2.57
C GLN A 69 21.92 -24.13 2.31
N ASN A 70 21.03 -25.12 2.42
CA ASN A 70 19.58 -24.94 2.34
C ASN A 70 19.10 -24.04 3.48
N ILE A 71 19.28 -22.72 3.30
CA ILE A 71 18.76 -21.72 4.24
C ILE A 71 17.29 -21.53 3.88
N THR A 72 16.40 -21.97 4.76
CA THR A 72 14.98 -21.58 4.68
C THR A 72 14.91 -20.06 4.65
N PRO A 73 14.25 -19.46 3.64
CA PRO A 73 14.16 -18.00 3.56
C PRO A 73 13.59 -17.43 4.85
N SER A 74 14.28 -16.46 5.44
CA SER A 74 13.73 -15.74 6.59
C SER A 74 12.42 -15.05 6.20
N PRO A 75 11.42 -14.98 7.10
CA PRO A 75 10.21 -14.22 6.83
C PRO A 75 10.55 -12.75 6.59
N SER A 76 9.79 -12.08 5.73
CA SER A 76 9.95 -10.65 5.52
C SER A 76 9.55 -9.86 6.78
N PHE A 77 10.09 -8.66 6.95
CA PHE A 77 9.71 -7.79 8.08
C PHE A 77 8.22 -7.49 8.09
N GLN A 78 7.60 -7.27 6.93
CA GLN A 78 6.16 -7.04 6.81
C GLN A 78 5.32 -8.25 7.26
N ASP A 79 5.78 -9.49 6.99
CA ASP A 79 5.08 -10.70 7.45
C ASP A 79 5.16 -10.87 8.97
N VAL A 80 6.31 -10.53 9.55
CA VAL A 80 6.50 -10.52 11.01
C VAL A 80 5.63 -9.45 11.64
N PHE A 81 5.64 -8.24 11.09
CA PHE A 81 4.81 -7.13 11.56
C PHE A 81 3.33 -7.48 11.53
N GLY A 82 2.81 -8.02 10.41
CA GLY A 82 1.40 -8.39 10.28
C GLY A 82 0.95 -9.41 11.33
N LYS A 83 1.80 -10.40 11.64
CA LYS A 83 1.54 -11.39 12.71
C LYS A 83 1.54 -10.75 14.10
N LEU A 84 2.53 -9.90 14.38
CA LEU A 84 2.62 -9.20 15.67
C LEU A 84 1.45 -8.23 15.88
N ALA A 85 1.00 -7.54 14.85
CA ALA A 85 -0.16 -6.66 14.93
C ALA A 85 -1.42 -7.42 15.34
N ILE A 86 -1.63 -8.64 14.80
CA ILE A 86 -2.73 -9.52 15.20
C ILE A 86 -2.58 -9.95 16.66
N GLU A 87 -1.39 -10.37 17.08
CA GLU A 87 -1.13 -10.80 18.45
C GLU A 87 -1.39 -9.66 19.45
N VAL A 88 -0.93 -8.45 19.15
CA VAL A 88 -1.20 -7.27 19.96
C VAL A 88 -2.71 -7.00 20.05
N ALA A 89 -3.42 -7.04 18.92
CA ALA A 89 -4.86 -6.79 18.88
C ALA A 89 -5.69 -7.85 19.59
N LYS A 90 -5.24 -9.10 19.67
CA LYS A 90 -5.86 -10.15 20.51
C LYS A 90 -5.76 -9.86 22.00
N ASN A 91 -4.65 -9.28 22.42
CA ASN A 91 -4.39 -8.96 23.81
C ASN A 91 -4.88 -7.56 24.21
N ARG A 92 -5.24 -6.71 23.23
CA ARG A 92 -5.64 -5.32 23.45
C ARG A 92 -6.76 -4.91 22.49
N GLU A 93 -7.95 -4.77 23.03
CA GLU A 93 -9.14 -4.39 22.25
C GLU A 93 -9.07 -2.94 21.72
N ASP A 94 -8.30 -2.08 22.37
CA ASP A 94 -8.09 -0.68 22.01
C ASP A 94 -7.08 -0.49 20.84
N THR A 95 -6.54 -1.57 20.26
CA THR A 95 -5.60 -1.50 19.14
C THR A 95 -6.31 -1.51 17.80
N VAL A 96 -5.99 -0.55 16.94
CA VAL A 96 -6.45 -0.46 15.54
C VAL A 96 -5.27 -0.30 14.59
N CYS A 97 -5.43 -0.75 13.35
CA CYS A 97 -4.44 -0.56 12.29
C CYS A 97 -5.00 0.36 11.21
N ILE A 98 -4.16 1.28 10.74
CA ILE A 98 -4.47 2.26 9.69
C ILE A 98 -3.40 2.15 8.62
N THR A 99 -3.81 2.20 7.37
CA THR A 99 -2.88 2.32 6.23
C THR A 99 -3.44 3.28 5.18
N ALA A 100 -2.62 3.63 4.19
CA ALA A 100 -2.98 4.54 3.11
C ALA A 100 -2.80 3.84 1.75
N ALA A 101 -3.76 2.96 1.39
CA ALA A 101 -3.73 2.13 0.17
C ALA A 101 -2.53 1.17 0.08
N MET A 102 -2.01 0.69 1.23
CA MET A 102 -0.81 -0.16 1.29
C MET A 102 -1.05 -1.46 2.07
N ARG A 103 -2.28 -1.96 2.10
CA ARG A 103 -2.67 -3.14 2.90
C ARG A 103 -1.78 -4.36 2.64
N GLU A 104 -1.55 -4.67 1.37
CA GLU A 104 -0.76 -5.82 0.93
C GLU A 104 0.71 -5.63 1.30
N GLY A 105 1.25 -4.48 0.99
CA GLY A 105 2.67 -4.19 1.17
C GLY A 105 3.10 -3.98 2.62
N THR A 106 2.18 -3.62 3.51
CA THR A 106 2.44 -3.52 4.95
C THR A 106 2.14 -4.81 5.72
N GLY A 107 1.71 -5.89 5.03
CA GLY A 107 1.39 -7.16 5.67
C GLY A 107 0.08 -7.16 6.47
N LEU A 108 -0.80 -6.16 6.30
CA LEU A 108 -2.04 -6.03 7.05
C LEU A 108 -3.23 -6.81 6.48
N VAL A 109 -3.06 -7.58 5.40
CA VAL A 109 -4.15 -8.40 4.83
C VAL A 109 -4.75 -9.38 5.85
N PRO A 110 -3.96 -10.14 6.63
CA PRO A 110 -4.54 -11.02 7.66
C PRO A 110 -5.25 -10.23 8.76
N PHE A 111 -4.68 -9.10 9.21
CA PHE A 111 -5.29 -8.24 10.22
C PHE A 111 -6.66 -7.72 9.78
N SER A 112 -6.77 -7.22 8.56
CA SER A 112 -8.03 -6.69 8.02
C SER A 112 -9.16 -7.74 7.91
N LYS A 113 -8.80 -9.02 7.80
CA LYS A 113 -9.76 -10.13 7.78
C LYS A 113 -10.18 -10.56 9.18
N GLU A 114 -9.24 -10.57 10.13
CA GLU A 114 -9.50 -11.01 11.52
C GLU A 114 -10.19 -9.92 12.34
N PHE A 115 -9.86 -8.65 12.09
CA PHE A 115 -10.37 -7.47 12.80
C PHE A 115 -10.92 -6.40 11.84
N PRO A 116 -11.96 -6.68 11.04
CA PRO A 116 -12.46 -5.73 10.03
C PRO A 116 -12.92 -4.40 10.64
N ASP A 117 -13.46 -4.40 11.85
CA ASP A 117 -13.93 -3.18 12.54
C ASP A 117 -12.79 -2.38 13.20
N ARG A 118 -11.57 -2.90 13.18
CA ARG A 118 -10.37 -2.27 13.75
C ARG A 118 -9.27 -2.04 12.69
N TYR A 119 -9.65 -2.15 11.43
CA TYR A 119 -8.78 -1.88 10.29
C TYR A 119 -9.35 -0.76 9.43
N TYR A 120 -8.52 0.22 9.11
CA TYR A 120 -8.91 1.37 8.30
C TYR A 120 -7.91 1.58 7.15
N ASP A 121 -8.42 1.66 5.94
CA ASP A 121 -7.67 2.07 4.77
C ASP A 121 -8.22 3.43 4.31
N VAL A 122 -7.39 4.45 4.42
CA VAL A 122 -7.80 5.84 4.10
C VAL A 122 -7.59 6.19 2.62
N GLY A 123 -7.24 5.21 1.80
CA GLY A 123 -6.83 5.47 0.42
C GLY A 123 -5.47 6.18 0.35
N ILE A 124 -5.14 6.78 -0.78
CA ILE A 124 -3.87 7.52 -0.95
C ILE A 124 -4.00 8.90 -0.29
N ALA A 125 -4.06 8.92 1.03
CA ALA A 125 -4.29 10.11 1.85
C ALA A 125 -3.52 10.04 3.18
N GLU A 126 -2.20 10.02 3.12
CA GLU A 126 -1.30 9.80 4.26
C GLU A 126 -1.50 10.86 5.35
N GLY A 127 -1.66 12.13 5.00
CA GLY A 127 -1.96 13.21 5.95
C GLY A 127 -3.25 12.96 6.70
N HIS A 128 -4.33 12.56 5.99
CA HIS A 128 -5.58 12.18 6.63
C HIS A 128 -5.40 10.98 7.56
N GLY A 129 -4.63 9.97 7.13
CA GLY A 129 -4.33 8.78 7.95
C GLY A 129 -3.68 9.13 9.29
N VAL A 130 -2.74 10.07 9.29
CA VAL A 130 -2.07 10.55 10.52
C VAL A 130 -3.02 11.36 11.40
N THR A 131 -3.77 12.31 10.85
CA THR A 131 -4.76 13.09 11.61
C THR A 131 -5.86 12.20 12.19
N PHE A 132 -6.33 11.21 11.43
CA PHE A 132 -7.31 10.23 11.88
C PHE A 132 -6.76 9.38 13.05
N ALA A 133 -5.51 8.90 12.93
CA ALA A 133 -4.83 8.20 14.01
C ALA A 133 -4.73 9.06 15.26
N SER A 134 -4.41 10.34 15.12
CA SER A 134 -4.33 11.29 16.23
C SER A 134 -5.68 11.47 16.93
N GLY A 135 -6.77 11.59 16.16
CA GLY A 135 -8.12 11.67 16.70
C GLY A 135 -8.52 10.42 17.49
N LEU A 136 -8.19 9.24 17.01
CA LEU A 136 -8.39 7.97 17.72
C LEU A 136 -7.56 7.91 19.02
N ALA A 137 -6.29 8.32 18.95
CA ALA A 137 -5.42 8.36 20.11
C ALA A 137 -5.92 9.33 21.18
N ALA A 138 -6.49 10.48 20.80
CA ALA A 138 -7.10 11.43 21.71
C ALA A 138 -8.34 10.85 22.45
N GLN A 139 -8.96 9.82 21.89
CA GLN A 139 -10.06 9.07 22.50
C GLN A 139 -9.62 7.82 23.27
N GLY A 140 -8.31 7.64 23.49
CA GLY A 140 -7.76 6.52 24.24
C GLY A 140 -7.55 5.24 23.43
N ILE A 141 -7.77 5.26 22.12
CA ILE A 141 -7.44 4.16 21.22
C ILE A 141 -5.93 4.15 20.98
N ARG A 142 -5.38 2.99 20.63
CA ARG A 142 -3.95 2.82 20.27
C ARG A 142 -3.81 2.54 18.79
N PRO A 143 -3.71 3.57 17.96
CA PRO A 143 -3.58 3.39 16.52
C PRO A 143 -2.15 3.03 16.14
N ILE A 144 -2.04 2.07 15.22
CA ILE A 144 -0.83 1.70 14.51
C ILE A 144 -1.00 2.18 13.07
N ALA A 145 -0.28 3.22 12.68
CA ALA A 145 -0.27 3.75 11.32
C ALA A 145 0.88 3.09 10.55
N ALA A 146 0.55 2.15 9.65
CA ALA A 146 1.49 1.42 8.83
C ALA A 146 1.53 2.01 7.42
N ILE A 147 2.58 2.75 7.12
CA ILE A 147 2.74 3.53 5.88
C ILE A 147 4.20 3.41 5.43
N TYR A 148 4.44 3.30 4.11
CA TYR A 148 5.82 3.30 3.58
C TYR A 148 6.54 4.60 3.93
N SER A 149 7.80 4.48 4.28
CA SER A 149 8.62 5.62 4.74
C SER A 149 8.62 6.77 3.74
N THR A 150 8.76 6.48 2.45
CA THR A 150 8.76 7.51 1.40
C THR A 150 7.42 8.24 1.27
N PHE A 151 6.31 7.57 1.55
CA PHE A 151 4.98 8.19 1.46
C PHE A 151 4.57 8.91 2.74
N LEU A 152 5.10 8.50 3.89
CA LEU A 152 4.82 9.16 5.16
C LEU A 152 5.35 10.60 5.20
N GLN A 153 6.32 10.97 4.35
CA GLN A 153 6.76 12.36 4.21
C GLN A 153 5.64 13.33 3.83
N ARG A 154 4.54 12.86 3.20
CA ARG A 154 3.35 13.68 2.91
C ARG A 154 2.57 14.09 4.15
N ALA A 155 2.86 13.48 5.28
CA ALA A 155 2.19 13.72 6.55
C ALA A 155 3.15 14.32 7.61
N TYR A 156 4.27 14.89 7.17
CA TYR A 156 5.33 15.36 8.08
C TYR A 156 4.83 16.40 9.08
N ASP A 157 4.12 17.39 8.62
CA ASP A 157 3.52 18.44 9.47
C ASP A 157 2.40 17.89 10.36
N HIS A 158 1.59 16.94 9.88
CA HIS A 158 0.56 16.26 10.66
C HIS A 158 1.16 15.44 11.82
N ILE A 159 2.31 14.79 11.58
CA ILE A 159 3.02 14.06 12.66
C ILE A 159 3.44 15.04 13.74
N ILE A 160 3.97 16.21 13.37
CA ILE A 160 4.40 17.22 14.34
C ILE A 160 3.21 17.85 15.04
N HIS A 161 2.28 18.42 14.27
CA HIS A 161 1.19 19.23 14.79
C HIS A 161 0.11 18.37 15.48
N ASP A 162 -0.35 17.32 14.80
CA ASP A 162 -1.50 16.54 15.27
C ASP A 162 -1.12 15.47 16.30
N CYS A 163 0.12 14.96 16.24
CA CYS A 163 0.56 13.92 17.17
C CYS A 163 1.55 14.41 18.22
N ALA A 164 2.71 14.94 17.77
CA ALA A 164 3.83 15.16 18.68
C ALA A 164 3.59 16.32 19.64
N ILE A 165 3.10 17.47 19.17
CA ILE A 165 2.80 18.64 20.02
C ILE A 165 1.69 18.29 21.04
N GLN A 166 0.76 17.43 20.67
CA GLN A 166 -0.34 17.01 21.55
C GLN A 166 0.02 15.80 22.43
N HIS A 167 1.22 15.26 22.31
CA HIS A 167 1.70 14.08 23.05
C HIS A 167 0.79 12.84 22.88
N LEU A 168 0.21 12.64 21.70
CA LEU A 168 -0.69 11.53 21.43
C LEU A 168 0.07 10.24 21.13
N PRO A 169 -0.36 9.08 21.69
CA PRO A 169 0.35 7.81 21.58
C PRO A 169 0.06 7.09 20.25
N VAL A 170 0.39 7.70 19.13
CA VAL A 170 0.30 7.07 17.81
C VAL A 170 1.57 6.27 17.53
N ILE A 171 1.43 5.03 17.08
CA ILE A 171 2.55 4.17 16.67
C ILE A 171 2.69 4.26 15.14
N PHE A 172 3.81 4.76 14.66
CA PHE A 172 4.15 4.79 13.23
C PHE A 172 5.04 3.60 12.87
N CYS A 173 4.53 2.72 12.01
CA CYS A 173 5.29 1.62 11.45
C CYS A 173 5.66 1.96 10.00
N MET A 174 6.90 2.40 9.82
CA MET A 174 7.44 2.78 8.51
C MET A 174 8.04 1.55 7.83
N ASP A 175 7.38 1.05 6.82
CA ASP A 175 7.92 0.00 5.98
C ASP A 175 8.79 0.59 4.85
N ARG A 176 9.71 -0.21 4.32
CA ARG A 176 10.63 0.18 3.23
C ARG A 176 11.48 1.39 3.57
N SER A 177 12.04 1.38 4.78
CA SER A 177 12.98 2.39 5.24
C SER A 177 14.42 1.97 4.89
N GLY A 178 15.19 2.86 4.28
CA GLY A 178 16.55 2.59 3.83
C GLY A 178 16.62 2.13 2.37
N ILE A 179 17.59 1.28 2.02
CA ILE A 179 17.75 0.76 0.65
C ILE A 179 16.71 -0.34 0.42
N ALA A 180 15.69 -0.02 -0.34
CA ALA A 180 14.50 -0.86 -0.52
C ALA A 180 14.44 -1.63 -1.85
N GLY A 181 15.54 -1.75 -2.59
CA GLY A 181 15.59 -2.50 -3.85
C GLY A 181 14.69 -1.92 -4.94
N GLU A 182 13.70 -2.69 -5.41
CA GLU A 182 12.83 -2.30 -6.54
C GLU A 182 11.95 -1.06 -6.24
N ASP A 183 11.65 -0.81 -5.00
CA ASP A 183 10.74 0.29 -4.62
C ASP A 183 11.47 1.65 -4.48
N GLY A 184 12.78 1.61 -4.59
CA GLY A 184 13.62 2.80 -4.44
C GLY A 184 13.67 3.36 -3.01
N PRO A 185 14.36 4.47 -2.80
CA PRO A 185 14.43 5.15 -1.50
C PRO A 185 13.14 5.89 -1.17
#